data_a0f37612191bd01bfba590b7b879d98d
#
_entry.id   a0f37612191bd01bfba590b7b879d98d
#
_cell.length_a   1.000
_cell.length_b   1.000
_cell.length_c   1.000
_cell.angle_alpha   90.00
_cell.angle_beta   90.00
_cell.angle_gamma   90.00
#
_symmetry.space_group_name_H-M   'P 1'
#
loop_
_entity.id
_entity.type
_entity.pdbx_description
1 polymer ?
#
loop_
_entity_poly.entity_id
_entity_poly.type
_entity_poly.pdbx_seq_one_letter_code
_entity_poly.pdbx_strand_id
1 'polypeptide(L)'
;MRRYWVVIAVVTLGATGFLLRQAHQAHADSTSTGPSTTSSSTSTSMVTTTTLYRPAAVCVRVCSPWRVMDPWLHAVPSVLTTSFVPFPATPSVVAYAAWIRTSSTDLSLYPGYKGPGPTAAGVDRGPMMVPASGRPRLLATFNSGFYEADGAAGFYVNHTLYFPMVDGLATVVRYTNGRVDIIRWTGAARPGANIVMARQNLPLLVNASKPTPLSADNAAWGLTLGGVPAVWRTALGIDAQGNLIYAAAPSQTAASMAVVMTRLHVVRAMQLDINPEWPIFVTYGASGAIGATLFVPNPNQIPGRFLYSSTKDFFAVYASRRPGEAQPW
;
A
#
# COMPACT_ATOMS: atom_id res chain seq x y z
N MET A 1 -36.56 7.01 -13.94
CA MET A 1 -35.87 5.76 -13.59
C MET A 1 -35.56 5.01 -14.89
N ARG A 2 -34.36 5.08 -15.41
CA ARG A 2 -33.89 4.25 -16.55
C ARG A 2 -32.63 3.50 -16.10
N ARG A 3 -32.76 2.18 -16.04
CA ARG A 3 -31.68 1.25 -15.74
C ARG A 3 -30.85 1.06 -17.01
N TYR A 4 -29.57 1.38 -16.97
CA TYR A 4 -28.63 1.00 -18.03
C TYR A 4 -27.91 -0.27 -17.59
N TRP A 5 -28.10 -1.34 -18.36
CA TRP A 5 -27.34 -2.57 -18.27
C TRP A 5 -26.10 -2.41 -19.18
N VAL A 6 -24.92 -2.57 -18.62
CA VAL A 6 -23.69 -2.70 -19.40
C VAL A 6 -23.47 -4.18 -19.64
N VAL A 7 -23.57 -4.59 -20.91
CA VAL A 7 -23.27 -5.94 -21.36
C VAL A 7 -21.76 -6.00 -21.64
N ILE A 8 -21.03 -6.83 -20.91
CA ILE A 8 -19.63 -7.14 -21.19
C ILE A 8 -19.63 -8.38 -22.07
N ALA A 9 -19.17 -8.23 -23.31
CA ALA A 9 -18.92 -9.35 -24.23
C ALA A 9 -17.63 -10.06 -23.84
N VAL A 10 -17.72 -11.36 -23.57
CA VAL A 10 -16.59 -12.26 -23.36
C VAL A 10 -16.16 -12.80 -24.73
N VAL A 11 -14.94 -12.53 -25.13
CA VAL A 11 -14.30 -13.19 -26.29
C VAL A 11 -13.37 -14.27 -25.76
N THR A 12 -13.75 -15.51 -26.04
CA THR A 12 -12.93 -16.71 -25.83
C THR A 12 -12.08 -16.95 -27.08
N LEU A 13 -10.77 -17.10 -26.93
CA LEU A 13 -9.89 -17.65 -27.95
C LEU A 13 -9.03 -18.77 -27.35
N GLY A 14 -9.03 -19.86 -28.11
CA GLY A 14 -8.65 -21.20 -27.76
C GLY A 14 -7.16 -21.49 -27.58
N ALA A 15 -6.97 -22.65 -26.99
CA ALA A 15 -5.71 -23.32 -26.71
C ALA A 15 -5.09 -23.95 -27.93
N THR A 16 -3.76 -23.93 -28.01
CA THR A 16 -2.97 -24.97 -28.70
C THR A 16 -1.70 -25.23 -27.90
N GLY A 17 -1.54 -26.51 -27.55
CA GLY A 17 -0.40 -27.02 -26.79
C GLY A 17 0.83 -27.28 -27.68
N PHE A 18 2.00 -27.36 -27.03
CA PHE A 18 3.14 -28.09 -27.60
C PHE A 18 3.96 -28.82 -26.52
N LEU A 19 4.42 -30.00 -26.91
CA LEU A 19 4.96 -31.11 -26.15
C LEU A 19 6.44 -30.96 -25.75
N LEU A 20 6.74 -31.63 -24.63
CA LEU A 20 7.99 -32.18 -24.09
C LEU A 20 9.22 -32.32 -25.00
N ARG A 21 10.39 -32.06 -24.42
CA ARG A 21 11.58 -32.92 -24.60
C ARG A 21 12.42 -32.94 -23.29
N GLN A 22 12.58 -34.18 -22.77
CA GLN A 22 13.62 -34.57 -21.81
C GLN A 22 14.94 -34.79 -22.58
N ALA A 23 16.06 -34.54 -21.90
CA ALA A 23 17.34 -35.15 -22.23
C ALA A 23 18.20 -35.39 -20.98
N HIS A 24 18.79 -36.54 -20.95
CA HIS A 24 19.46 -37.27 -19.88
C HIS A 24 20.84 -36.77 -19.45
N GLN A 25 21.17 -37.27 -18.29
CA GLN A 25 22.44 -37.39 -17.53
C GLN A 25 23.74 -37.60 -18.30
N ALA A 26 24.84 -37.18 -17.70
CA ALA A 26 26.10 -37.93 -17.65
C ALA A 26 26.88 -37.60 -16.36
N HIS A 27 27.20 -38.64 -15.60
CA HIS A 27 28.17 -38.67 -14.49
C HIS A 27 29.59 -38.66 -15.05
N ALA A 28 30.52 -38.06 -14.35
CA ALA A 28 31.94 -38.42 -14.35
C ALA A 28 32.59 -38.13 -12.99
N ASP A 29 32.94 -39.22 -12.31
CA ASP A 29 33.88 -39.24 -11.18
C ASP A 29 35.31 -38.94 -11.65
N SER A 30 36.05 -38.17 -10.90
CA SER A 30 37.53 -38.30 -10.86
C SER A 30 38.06 -37.82 -9.51
N THR A 31 38.56 -38.78 -8.73
CA THR A 31 39.40 -38.64 -7.56
C THR A 31 40.78 -38.10 -7.91
N SER A 32 41.26 -37.06 -7.23
CA SER A 32 42.64 -36.66 -7.18
C SER A 32 43.03 -36.20 -5.79
N THR A 33 43.90 -36.99 -5.13
CA THR A 33 44.60 -36.68 -3.88
C THR A 33 45.79 -35.77 -4.18
N GLY A 34 45.91 -34.65 -3.48
CA GLY A 34 47.08 -33.79 -3.45
C GLY A 34 47.24 -33.06 -2.11
N PRO A 35 48.43 -32.71 -1.66
CA PRO A 35 48.75 -32.51 -0.24
C PRO A 35 48.33 -31.16 0.32
N SER A 36 47.92 -31.21 1.61
CA SER A 36 47.52 -30.06 2.42
C SER A 36 48.68 -29.08 2.64
N THR A 37 48.54 -27.88 2.16
CA THR A 37 49.29 -26.71 2.64
C THR A 37 48.37 -25.83 3.47
N THR A 38 48.66 -25.76 4.76
CA THR A 38 47.96 -24.91 5.73
C THR A 38 48.33 -23.45 5.48
N SER A 39 47.49 -22.73 4.74
CA SER A 39 47.56 -21.28 4.63
C SER A 39 46.64 -20.65 5.66
N SER A 40 47.21 -20.02 6.68
CA SER A 40 46.48 -19.18 7.64
C SER A 40 45.95 -17.92 6.92
N SER A 41 44.72 -17.97 6.45
CA SER A 41 44.04 -16.79 5.93
C SER A 41 43.46 -15.97 7.07
N THR A 42 44.11 -14.85 7.39
CA THR A 42 43.52 -13.80 8.25
C THR A 42 42.31 -13.21 7.53
N SER A 43 41.11 -13.66 7.90
CA SER A 43 39.88 -13.10 7.39
C SER A 43 39.69 -11.70 7.95
N THR A 44 40.11 -10.69 7.22
CA THR A 44 39.71 -9.31 7.47
C THR A 44 38.19 -9.22 7.13
N SER A 45 37.35 -9.30 8.17
CA SER A 45 35.91 -9.06 8.02
C SER A 45 35.72 -7.61 7.60
N MET A 46 35.49 -7.36 6.31
CA MET A 46 35.00 -6.08 5.86
C MET A 46 33.59 -5.90 6.39
N VAL A 47 33.43 -5.07 7.40
CA VAL A 47 32.13 -4.57 7.84
C VAL A 47 31.60 -3.70 6.71
N THR A 48 30.82 -4.30 5.82
CA THR A 48 30.10 -3.58 4.79
C THR A 48 28.99 -2.79 5.50
N THR A 49 29.23 -1.51 5.75
CA THR A 49 28.20 -0.61 6.28
C THR A 49 27.16 -0.45 5.17
N THR A 50 26.14 -1.29 5.19
CA THR A 50 25.01 -1.17 4.26
C THR A 50 24.27 0.11 4.62
N THR A 51 24.52 1.19 3.85
CA THR A 51 23.77 2.43 4.00
C THR A 51 22.30 2.14 3.71
N LEU A 52 21.45 2.27 4.72
CA LEU A 52 20.02 2.01 4.58
C LEU A 52 19.40 3.05 3.65
N TYR A 53 18.68 2.55 2.65
CA TYR A 53 17.98 3.39 1.68
C TYR A 53 17.05 4.39 2.39
N ARG A 54 17.11 5.65 1.97
CA ARG A 54 16.16 6.71 2.31
C ARG A 54 15.63 7.32 1.03
N PRO A 55 14.35 7.73 0.98
CA PRO A 55 13.82 8.41 -0.20
C PRO A 55 14.52 9.75 -0.40
N ALA A 56 14.78 10.12 -1.66
CA ALA A 56 15.27 11.44 -2.01
C ALA A 56 14.26 12.52 -1.62
N ALA A 57 14.71 13.73 -1.31
CA ALA A 57 13.82 14.86 -1.07
C ALA A 57 12.92 15.11 -2.29
N VAL A 58 11.68 15.52 -2.05
CA VAL A 58 10.74 15.83 -3.12
C VAL A 58 11.03 17.23 -3.63
N CYS A 59 11.51 17.35 -4.86
CA CYS A 59 11.90 18.62 -5.47
C CYS A 59 10.92 19.00 -6.60
N VAL A 60 10.29 20.18 -6.49
CA VAL A 60 9.48 20.79 -7.56
C VAL A 60 10.13 22.13 -7.96
N ARG A 61 9.99 23.19 -7.19
CA ARG A 61 10.78 24.43 -7.24
C ARG A 61 11.72 24.51 -6.05
N VAL A 62 11.26 24.04 -4.90
CA VAL A 62 11.99 23.92 -3.65
C VAL A 62 11.96 22.46 -3.24
N CYS A 63 13.07 21.97 -2.72
CA CYS A 63 13.15 20.61 -2.21
C CYS A 63 12.58 20.52 -0.80
N SER A 64 11.64 19.61 -0.60
CA SER A 64 11.03 19.29 0.69
C SER A 64 11.68 18.04 1.27
N PRO A 65 12.35 18.12 2.42
CA PRO A 65 12.98 16.98 3.05
C PRO A 65 11.95 16.07 3.71
N TRP A 66 12.29 14.79 3.82
CA TRP A 66 11.56 13.85 4.63
C TRP A 66 11.90 14.00 6.12
N ARG A 67 10.88 14.01 6.97
CA ARG A 67 11.01 14.10 8.44
C ARG A 67 10.72 12.74 9.06
N VAL A 68 11.52 12.36 10.05
CA VAL A 68 11.35 11.11 10.81
C VAL A 68 10.17 11.24 11.77
N MET A 69 9.27 10.24 11.78
CA MET A 69 8.09 10.22 12.64
C MET A 69 8.14 9.19 13.77
N ASP A 70 9.09 8.25 13.69
CA ASP A 70 9.24 7.15 14.66
C ASP A 70 10.68 7.01 15.23
N PRO A 71 11.36 8.09 15.66
CA PRO A 71 12.75 8.01 16.11
C PRO A 71 12.93 7.20 17.41
N TRP A 72 11.85 6.91 18.08
CA TRP A 72 11.83 6.26 19.40
C TRP A 72 11.75 4.72 19.34
N LEU A 73 11.36 4.13 18.21
CA LEU A 73 11.16 2.67 18.08
C LEU A 73 12.39 1.92 17.53
N HIS A 74 13.15 2.56 16.64
CA HIS A 74 14.22 1.90 15.91
C HIS A 74 15.38 2.85 15.65
N ALA A 75 16.61 2.31 15.62
CA ALA A 75 17.78 3.04 15.12
C ALA A 75 17.61 3.48 13.65
N VAL A 76 16.72 2.80 12.91
CA VAL A 76 16.40 3.10 11.52
C VAL A 76 14.97 3.54 11.41
N PRO A 77 14.69 4.76 10.93
CA PRO A 77 13.35 5.25 10.76
C PRO A 77 12.52 4.40 9.82
N SER A 78 11.30 4.06 10.24
CA SER A 78 10.37 3.23 9.49
C SER A 78 9.26 4.06 8.82
N VAL A 79 8.93 5.22 9.37
CA VAL A 79 7.93 6.15 8.81
C VAL A 79 8.55 7.54 8.67
N LEU A 80 8.53 8.06 7.46
CA LEU A 80 8.96 9.42 7.13
C LEU A 80 7.79 10.18 6.54
N THR A 81 7.68 11.48 6.83
CA THR A 81 6.64 12.35 6.25
C THR A 81 7.26 13.57 5.58
N THR A 82 6.58 14.09 4.58
CA THR A 82 6.90 15.36 3.93
C THR A 82 5.64 16.03 3.41
N SER A 83 5.71 17.35 3.25
CA SER A 83 4.69 18.12 2.55
C SER A 83 5.35 19.03 1.52
N PHE A 84 4.73 19.21 0.37
CA PHE A 84 5.28 19.99 -0.73
C PHE A 84 4.17 20.56 -1.61
N VAL A 85 4.50 21.62 -2.35
CA VAL A 85 3.62 22.20 -3.38
C VAL A 85 3.80 21.41 -4.68
N PRO A 86 2.80 20.60 -5.09
CA PRO A 86 3.00 19.72 -6.25
C PRO A 86 2.98 20.48 -7.59
N PHE A 87 2.30 21.62 -7.66
CA PHE A 87 2.16 22.40 -8.90
C PHE A 87 2.46 23.88 -8.64
N PRO A 88 3.51 24.42 -9.28
CA PRO A 88 3.87 25.84 -9.10
C PRO A 88 2.76 26.84 -9.48
N ALA A 89 1.87 26.45 -10.37
CA ALA A 89 0.72 27.26 -10.77
C ALA A 89 -0.38 27.37 -9.69
N THR A 90 -0.38 26.47 -8.70
CA THR A 90 -1.34 26.46 -7.59
C THR A 90 -0.60 26.38 -6.26
N PRO A 91 0.11 27.44 -5.83
CA PRO A 91 1.01 27.42 -4.68
C PRO A 91 0.30 27.19 -3.33
N SER A 92 -1.01 27.44 -3.27
CA SER A 92 -1.84 27.17 -2.08
C SER A 92 -2.18 25.69 -1.90
N VAL A 93 -2.00 24.87 -2.94
CA VAL A 93 -2.26 23.43 -2.87
C VAL A 93 -1.03 22.71 -2.32
N VAL A 94 -1.17 22.10 -1.16
CA VAL A 94 -0.12 21.32 -0.49
C VAL A 94 -0.46 19.84 -0.57
N ALA A 95 0.48 19.04 -1.05
CA ALA A 95 0.43 17.59 -0.97
C ALA A 95 1.16 17.10 0.30
N TYR A 96 0.57 16.15 0.97
CA TYR A 96 1.09 15.48 2.17
C TYR A 96 1.46 14.06 1.79
N ALA A 97 2.68 13.62 2.09
CA ALA A 97 3.15 12.28 1.77
C ALA A 97 3.84 11.60 2.96
N ALA A 98 3.60 10.30 3.09
CA ALA A 98 4.28 9.45 4.05
C ALA A 98 4.96 8.29 3.32
N TRP A 99 6.24 8.09 3.59
CA TRP A 99 7.03 6.95 3.13
C TRP A 99 7.17 5.94 4.26
N ILE A 100 6.93 4.68 3.97
CA ILE A 100 6.87 3.59 4.94
C ILE A 100 7.83 2.49 4.50
N ARG A 101 8.82 2.19 5.34
CA ARG A 101 9.80 1.13 5.11
C ARG A 101 9.17 -0.24 5.34
N THR A 102 8.84 -0.96 4.30
CA THR A 102 8.18 -2.27 4.38
C THR A 102 9.03 -3.36 5.04
N SER A 103 10.37 -3.26 4.95
CA SER A 103 11.29 -4.22 5.56
C SER A 103 11.35 -4.13 7.10
N SER A 104 10.85 -3.07 7.70
CA SER A 104 10.82 -2.86 9.16
C SER A 104 9.41 -2.61 9.71
N THR A 105 8.39 -2.82 8.89
CA THR A 105 6.99 -2.61 9.29
C THR A 105 6.10 -3.75 8.85
N ASP A 106 5.02 -3.96 9.60
CA ASP A 106 3.91 -4.84 9.25
C ASP A 106 2.71 -3.98 8.84
N LEU A 107 2.21 -4.17 7.61
CA LEU A 107 0.97 -3.54 7.15
C LEU A 107 -0.22 -4.44 7.47
N SER A 108 -1.24 -3.90 8.10
CA SER A 108 -2.50 -4.58 8.40
C SER A 108 -3.69 -3.82 7.84
N LEU A 109 -4.73 -4.55 7.48
CA LEU A 109 -6.01 -4.03 6.98
C LEU A 109 -7.11 -4.43 7.94
N TYR A 110 -7.90 -3.46 8.35
CA TYR A 110 -9.06 -3.64 9.22
C TYR A 110 -10.35 -3.33 8.48
N PRO A 111 -11.35 -4.21 8.50
CA PRO A 111 -12.68 -3.86 8.07
C PRO A 111 -13.28 -2.78 8.97
N GLY A 112 -14.19 -1.99 8.43
CA GLY A 112 -15.09 -1.17 9.23
C GLY A 112 -16.45 -1.84 9.39
N TYR A 113 -17.32 -1.31 10.22
CA TYR A 113 -18.64 -1.89 10.40
C TYR A 113 -19.59 -1.68 9.19
N LYS A 114 -19.31 -0.69 8.31
CA LYS A 114 -19.96 -0.50 7.01
C LYS A 114 -19.07 -0.91 5.83
N GLY A 115 -17.77 -0.69 5.90
CA GLY A 115 -16.79 -1.12 4.90
C GLY A 115 -16.36 -2.58 5.14
N PRO A 116 -16.13 -3.40 4.10
CA PRO A 116 -16.18 -3.03 2.68
C PRO A 116 -17.58 -2.83 2.11
N GLY A 117 -18.67 -3.33 2.69
CA GLY A 117 -20.01 -3.11 2.19
C GLY A 117 -20.97 -4.24 2.51
N PRO A 118 -22.22 -4.22 1.93
CA PRO A 118 -23.27 -5.16 2.26
C PRO A 118 -22.98 -6.61 1.84
N THR A 119 -22.17 -6.87 0.82
CA THR A 119 -21.76 -8.23 0.43
C THR A 119 -21.03 -8.97 1.57
N ALA A 120 -20.41 -8.25 2.49
CA ALA A 120 -19.80 -8.80 3.70
C ALA A 120 -20.79 -8.91 4.89
N ALA A 121 -22.10 -8.81 4.66
CA ALA A 121 -23.09 -8.99 5.71
C ALA A 121 -23.01 -10.41 6.28
N GLY A 122 -22.99 -10.53 7.62
CA GLY A 122 -22.85 -11.80 8.31
C GLY A 122 -21.43 -12.35 8.41
N VAL A 123 -20.44 -11.72 7.77
CA VAL A 123 -19.04 -12.07 7.94
C VAL A 123 -18.50 -11.41 9.21
N ASP A 124 -17.79 -12.17 10.05
CA ASP A 124 -17.11 -11.61 11.23
C ASP A 124 -16.07 -10.58 10.78
N ARG A 125 -16.19 -9.35 11.26
CA ARG A 125 -15.33 -8.23 10.90
C ARG A 125 -14.16 -8.03 11.86
N GLY A 126 -14.11 -8.84 12.93
CA GLY A 126 -13.09 -8.70 13.97
C GLY A 126 -13.18 -7.35 14.68
N PRO A 127 -12.07 -6.79 15.15
CA PRO A 127 -12.08 -5.64 16.05
C PRO A 127 -12.52 -4.31 15.42
N MET A 128 -12.52 -4.16 14.11
CA MET A 128 -12.86 -2.94 13.36
C MET A 128 -12.15 -1.65 13.86
N MET A 129 -11.09 -1.83 14.64
CA MET A 129 -10.24 -0.81 15.25
C MET A 129 -8.85 -1.37 15.46
N VAL A 130 -7.89 -0.52 15.77
CA VAL A 130 -6.57 -0.98 16.25
C VAL A 130 -6.74 -1.61 17.63
N PRO A 131 -6.51 -2.92 17.77
CA PRO A 131 -6.65 -3.60 19.05
C PRO A 131 -5.62 -3.11 20.08
N ALA A 132 -5.98 -3.14 21.36
CA ALA A 132 -5.12 -2.66 22.44
C ALA A 132 -3.74 -3.33 22.43
N SER A 133 -3.68 -4.62 22.12
CA SER A 133 -2.43 -5.40 22.01
C SER A 133 -1.48 -4.91 20.89
N GLY A 134 -2.02 -4.31 19.82
CA GLY A 134 -1.22 -3.77 18.72
C GLY A 134 -0.68 -2.36 18.98
N ARG A 135 -1.35 -1.57 19.85
CA ARG A 135 -1.04 -0.14 20.06
C ARG A 135 0.40 0.16 20.46
N PRO A 136 1.09 -0.65 21.28
CA PRO A 136 2.50 -0.40 21.62
C PRO A 136 3.47 -0.39 20.42
N ARG A 137 3.10 -1.04 19.30
CA ARG A 137 3.91 -1.08 18.07
C ARG A 137 3.33 -0.25 16.93
N LEU A 138 2.21 0.44 17.16
CA LEU A 138 1.53 1.22 16.15
C LEU A 138 2.35 2.46 15.77
N LEU A 139 2.66 2.58 14.47
CA LEU A 139 3.41 3.70 13.90
C LEU A 139 2.51 4.68 13.17
N ALA A 140 1.58 4.17 12.36
CA ALA A 140 0.66 5.00 11.59
C ALA A 140 -0.64 4.26 11.26
N THR A 141 -1.68 5.05 10.95
CA THR A 141 -2.92 4.57 10.34
C THR A 141 -3.35 5.51 9.23
N PHE A 142 -4.03 4.97 8.20
CA PHE A 142 -4.54 5.77 7.10
C PHE A 142 -5.78 5.14 6.46
N ASN A 143 -6.54 5.95 5.72
CA ASN A 143 -7.75 5.49 5.05
C ASN A 143 -7.47 4.45 3.98
N SER A 144 -8.44 3.56 3.77
CA SER A 144 -8.46 2.61 2.66
C SER A 144 -9.24 3.16 1.45
N GLY A 145 -9.77 2.27 0.61
CA GLY A 145 -10.49 2.59 -0.63
C GLY A 145 -11.97 2.90 -0.43
N PHE A 146 -12.72 2.84 -1.52
CA PHE A 146 -14.15 3.12 -1.56
C PHE A 146 -15.00 2.08 -0.81
N TYR A 147 -16.24 2.43 -0.53
CA TYR A 147 -17.26 1.44 -0.22
C TYR A 147 -17.63 0.62 -1.45
N GLU A 148 -18.19 -0.57 -1.23
CA GLU A 148 -18.74 -1.43 -2.29
C GLU A 148 -19.75 -0.68 -3.18
N ALA A 149 -20.66 0.07 -2.56
CA ALA A 149 -21.67 0.86 -3.26
C ALA A 149 -21.08 1.97 -4.16
N ASP A 150 -19.83 2.39 -3.89
CA ASP A 150 -19.13 3.42 -4.64
C ASP A 150 -18.18 2.82 -5.69
N GLY A 151 -18.29 1.52 -5.98
CA GLY A 151 -17.51 0.82 -6.99
C GLY A 151 -16.21 0.18 -6.48
N ALA A 152 -16.05 0.01 -5.16
CA ALA A 152 -14.96 -0.80 -4.64
C ALA A 152 -15.12 -2.28 -5.01
N ALA A 153 -13.98 -2.97 -5.08
CA ALA A 153 -13.90 -4.41 -5.25
C ALA A 153 -12.87 -5.00 -4.29
N GLY A 154 -12.78 -6.31 -4.23
CA GLY A 154 -11.76 -7.10 -3.58
C GLY A 154 -11.37 -6.68 -2.16
N PHE A 155 -11.85 -7.42 -1.18
CA PHE A 155 -11.41 -7.28 0.21
C PHE A 155 -11.17 -8.66 0.81
N TYR A 156 -9.92 -8.93 1.13
CA TYR A 156 -9.49 -10.20 1.71
C TYR A 156 -8.44 -9.94 2.80
N VAL A 157 -8.66 -10.49 3.97
CA VAL A 157 -7.71 -10.42 5.09
C VAL A 157 -7.84 -11.65 5.99
N ASN A 158 -6.71 -12.17 6.44
CA ASN A 158 -6.63 -13.31 7.35
C ASN A 158 -7.51 -14.50 6.91
N HIS A 159 -7.38 -14.92 5.64
CA HIS A 159 -8.13 -16.01 5.01
C HIS A 159 -9.65 -15.75 4.87
N THR A 160 -10.15 -14.59 5.29
CA THR A 160 -11.55 -14.18 5.13
C THR A 160 -11.73 -13.34 3.87
N LEU A 161 -12.57 -13.79 2.95
CA LEU A 161 -12.98 -13.05 1.77
C LEU A 161 -14.26 -12.28 2.09
N TYR A 162 -14.15 -10.96 2.22
CA TYR A 162 -15.28 -10.07 2.47
C TYR A 162 -15.97 -9.67 1.17
N PHE A 163 -15.17 -9.46 0.13
CA PHE A 163 -15.65 -9.08 -1.18
C PHE A 163 -14.74 -9.67 -2.27
N PRO A 164 -15.32 -10.29 -3.33
CA PRO A 164 -14.53 -10.94 -4.38
C PRO A 164 -13.53 -10.01 -5.06
N MET A 165 -12.37 -10.56 -5.42
CA MET A 165 -11.38 -9.86 -6.23
C MET A 165 -11.87 -9.77 -7.69
N VAL A 166 -11.56 -8.65 -8.34
CA VAL A 166 -11.92 -8.37 -9.73
C VAL A 166 -10.64 -8.21 -10.56
N ASP A 167 -10.58 -8.87 -11.72
CA ASP A 167 -9.44 -8.76 -12.63
C ASP A 167 -9.24 -7.32 -13.12
N GLY A 168 -7.99 -6.95 -13.33
CA GLY A 168 -7.60 -5.65 -13.86
C GLY A 168 -7.48 -4.52 -12.85
N LEU A 169 -8.03 -4.66 -11.64
CA LEU A 169 -8.00 -3.60 -10.64
C LEU A 169 -6.68 -3.55 -9.87
N ALA A 170 -6.29 -2.34 -9.47
CA ALA A 170 -5.14 -2.15 -8.61
C ALA A 170 -5.41 -2.73 -7.22
N THR A 171 -4.43 -3.47 -6.73
CA THR A 171 -4.53 -4.23 -5.49
C THR A 171 -3.28 -4.02 -4.65
N VAL A 172 -3.43 -3.51 -3.43
CA VAL A 172 -2.39 -3.66 -2.42
C VAL A 172 -2.49 -5.07 -1.85
N VAL A 173 -1.37 -5.80 -1.86
CA VAL A 173 -1.27 -7.17 -1.36
C VAL A 173 -0.18 -7.28 -0.31
N ARG A 174 -0.41 -8.11 0.71
CA ARG A 174 0.63 -8.59 1.62
C ARG A 174 0.69 -10.10 1.52
N TYR A 175 1.88 -10.61 1.30
CA TYR A 175 2.17 -12.03 1.20
C TYR A 175 2.51 -12.65 2.56
N THR A 176 2.47 -13.98 2.64
CA THR A 176 2.81 -14.76 3.85
C THR A 176 4.24 -14.54 4.32
N ASN A 177 5.17 -14.20 3.41
CA ASN A 177 6.55 -13.85 3.73
C ASN A 177 6.74 -12.39 4.21
N GLY A 178 5.65 -11.64 4.41
CA GLY A 178 5.66 -10.24 4.85
C GLY A 178 5.82 -9.22 3.73
N ARG A 179 6.21 -9.61 2.51
CA ARG A 179 6.36 -8.68 1.39
C ARG A 179 5.03 -8.00 1.09
N VAL A 180 5.07 -6.69 0.88
CA VAL A 180 3.93 -5.89 0.41
C VAL A 180 4.18 -5.47 -1.04
N ASP A 181 3.13 -5.42 -1.84
CA ASP A 181 3.20 -4.92 -3.22
C ASP A 181 1.90 -4.22 -3.62
N ILE A 182 1.97 -3.41 -4.68
CA ILE A 182 0.81 -2.88 -5.38
C ILE A 182 0.84 -3.43 -6.80
N ILE A 183 -0.16 -4.23 -7.14
CA ILE A 183 -0.20 -4.94 -8.43
C ILE A 183 -1.50 -4.63 -9.19
N ARG A 184 -1.49 -4.83 -10.50
CA ARG A 184 -2.71 -5.07 -11.26
C ARG A 184 -3.12 -6.52 -11.01
N TRP A 185 -4.31 -6.72 -10.46
CA TRP A 185 -4.78 -8.08 -10.19
C TRP A 185 -5.06 -8.83 -11.49
N THR A 186 -4.63 -10.07 -11.57
CA THR A 186 -4.83 -10.99 -12.70
C THR A 186 -5.13 -12.40 -12.20
N GLY A 187 -5.73 -12.50 -11.04
CA GLY A 187 -5.98 -13.77 -10.36
C GLY A 187 -7.47 -14.10 -10.22
N ALA A 188 -7.72 -15.22 -9.55
CA ALA A 188 -9.08 -15.65 -9.22
C ALA A 188 -9.79 -14.66 -8.28
N ALA A 189 -11.12 -14.77 -8.18
CA ALA A 189 -11.95 -13.99 -7.28
C ALA A 189 -11.58 -14.16 -5.79
N ARG A 190 -10.96 -15.28 -5.42
CA ARG A 190 -10.37 -15.52 -4.10
C ARG A 190 -8.84 -15.57 -4.21
N PRO A 191 -8.11 -14.80 -3.38
CA PRO A 191 -6.65 -14.87 -3.33
C PRO A 191 -6.13 -16.25 -2.96
N GLY A 192 -4.95 -16.61 -3.50
CA GLY A 192 -4.25 -17.84 -3.16
C GLY A 192 -3.69 -17.83 -1.73
N ALA A 193 -3.29 -19.01 -1.24
CA ALA A 193 -2.82 -19.23 0.14
C ALA A 193 -1.55 -18.43 0.51
N ASN A 194 -0.79 -17.97 -0.48
CA ASN A 194 0.40 -17.13 -0.27
C ASN A 194 0.07 -15.65 0.00
N ILE A 195 -1.20 -15.24 -0.04
CA ILE A 195 -1.66 -13.88 0.24
C ILE A 195 -2.42 -13.86 1.56
N VAL A 196 -2.03 -13.00 2.48
CA VAL A 196 -2.70 -12.82 3.77
C VAL A 196 -3.60 -11.59 3.80
N MET A 197 -3.38 -10.64 2.88
CA MET A 197 -4.16 -9.42 2.76
C MET A 197 -4.20 -8.97 1.31
N ALA A 198 -5.38 -8.61 0.82
CA ALA A 198 -5.57 -7.95 -0.47
C ALA A 198 -6.73 -6.96 -0.40
N ARG A 199 -6.49 -5.74 -0.87
CA ARG A 199 -7.51 -4.69 -0.96
C ARG A 199 -7.45 -4.03 -2.32
N GLN A 200 -8.56 -4.06 -3.02
CA GLN A 200 -8.71 -3.42 -4.33
C GLN A 200 -9.39 -2.06 -4.22
N ASN A 201 -9.09 -1.24 -5.19
CA ASN A 201 -9.89 -0.08 -5.53
C ASN A 201 -10.03 -0.03 -7.05
N LEU A 202 -9.85 1.10 -7.69
CA LEU A 202 -9.92 1.31 -9.15
C LEU A 202 -8.67 0.74 -9.87
N PRO A 203 -8.51 0.87 -11.19
CA PRO A 203 -7.29 0.48 -11.90
C PRO A 203 -6.02 1.17 -11.37
N LEU A 204 -4.84 0.76 -11.84
CA LEU A 204 -3.59 1.45 -11.50
C LEU A 204 -3.62 2.91 -11.96
N LEU A 205 -3.33 3.81 -11.03
CA LEU A 205 -3.19 5.25 -11.29
C LEU A 205 -1.83 5.58 -11.93
N VAL A 206 -0.78 4.91 -11.45
CA VAL A 206 0.59 4.96 -11.97
C VAL A 206 1.04 3.53 -12.26
N ASN A 207 1.70 3.33 -13.40
CA ASN A 207 2.35 2.08 -13.77
C ASN A 207 3.69 2.36 -14.45
N ALA A 208 4.70 1.54 -14.15
CA ALA A 208 6.07 1.73 -14.66
C ALA A 208 6.57 3.19 -14.51
N SER A 209 6.33 3.79 -13.34
CA SER A 209 6.69 5.17 -12.98
C SER A 209 6.03 6.26 -13.84
N LYS A 210 4.95 5.95 -14.56
CA LYS A 210 4.22 6.90 -15.41
C LYS A 210 2.73 6.90 -15.07
N PRO A 211 2.03 8.06 -15.14
CA PRO A 211 0.59 8.09 -15.10
C PRO A 211 0.00 7.15 -16.15
N THR A 212 -1.03 6.40 -15.79
CA THR A 212 -1.72 5.55 -16.78
C THR A 212 -2.59 6.42 -17.70
N PRO A 213 -2.81 6.02 -18.96
CA PRO A 213 -3.67 6.79 -19.87
C PRO A 213 -5.07 7.01 -19.29
N LEU A 214 -5.62 6.03 -18.57
CA LEU A 214 -6.94 6.14 -17.94
C LEU A 214 -7.01 7.26 -16.89
N SER A 215 -5.89 7.69 -16.30
CA SER A 215 -5.88 8.81 -15.34
C SER A 215 -6.35 10.14 -15.95
N ALA A 216 -6.32 10.29 -17.28
CA ALA A 216 -6.84 11.47 -17.97
C ALA A 216 -8.38 11.52 -18.02
N ASP A 217 -9.05 10.37 -17.93
CA ASP A 217 -10.51 10.29 -17.83
C ASP A 217 -10.95 10.33 -16.36
N ASN A 218 -11.25 11.52 -15.87
CA ASN A 218 -11.60 11.72 -14.45
C ASN A 218 -12.89 10.98 -14.05
N ALA A 219 -13.80 10.69 -14.99
CA ALA A 219 -15.05 9.98 -14.72
C ALA A 219 -14.82 8.50 -14.34
N ALA A 220 -13.72 7.90 -14.80
CA ALA A 220 -13.34 6.54 -14.46
C ALA A 220 -12.82 6.39 -13.00
N TRP A 221 -12.68 7.48 -12.24
CA TRP A 221 -12.00 7.53 -10.95
C TRP A 221 -12.92 7.88 -9.77
N GLY A 222 -14.19 7.54 -9.90
CA GLY A 222 -15.20 7.73 -8.87
C GLY A 222 -15.97 9.05 -9.02
N LEU A 223 -17.23 8.99 -8.64
CA LEU A 223 -18.10 10.16 -8.58
C LEU A 223 -17.70 11.05 -7.42
N THR A 224 -17.60 12.34 -7.68
CA THR A 224 -17.30 13.34 -6.66
C THR A 224 -18.59 13.99 -6.16
N LEU A 225 -18.63 14.34 -4.88
CA LEU A 225 -19.75 15.11 -4.33
C LEU A 225 -19.87 16.44 -5.07
N GLY A 226 -21.07 16.73 -5.60
CA GLY A 226 -21.34 17.94 -6.37
C GLY A 226 -20.76 17.95 -7.79
N GLY A 227 -20.25 16.82 -8.32
CA GLY A 227 -19.74 16.70 -9.69
C GLY A 227 -18.45 17.48 -9.99
N VAL A 228 -17.79 18.02 -8.97
CA VAL A 228 -16.54 18.80 -9.14
C VAL A 228 -15.39 17.85 -9.45
N PRO A 229 -14.65 18.02 -10.56
CA PRO A 229 -13.59 17.09 -10.97
C PRO A 229 -12.35 17.12 -10.07
N ALA A 230 -12.08 18.25 -9.43
CA ALA A 230 -10.92 18.47 -8.57
C ALA A 230 -11.33 18.46 -7.08
N VAL A 231 -11.02 17.35 -6.39
CA VAL A 231 -11.40 17.10 -5.00
C VAL A 231 -10.19 16.67 -4.16
N TRP A 232 -10.36 16.45 -2.88
CA TRP A 232 -9.40 15.68 -2.12
C TRP A 232 -9.21 14.31 -2.76
N ARG A 233 -7.96 13.92 -2.98
CA ARG A 233 -7.62 12.55 -3.39
C ARG A 233 -6.53 12.00 -2.50
N THR A 234 -6.64 10.69 -2.23
CA THR A 234 -5.60 9.91 -1.58
C THR A 234 -5.15 8.79 -2.49
N ALA A 235 -3.88 8.42 -2.38
CA ALA A 235 -3.29 7.33 -3.15
C ALA A 235 -2.25 6.58 -2.30
N LEU A 236 -2.05 5.32 -2.65
CA LEU A 236 -0.99 4.48 -2.11
C LEU A 236 -0.13 4.00 -3.28
N GLY A 237 1.17 4.17 -3.18
CA GLY A 237 2.14 3.75 -4.17
C GLY A 237 3.23 2.87 -3.56
N ILE A 238 4.02 2.28 -4.44
CA ILE A 238 5.22 1.52 -4.08
C ILE A 238 6.41 2.06 -4.87
N ASP A 239 7.56 2.28 -4.20
CA ASP A 239 8.81 2.67 -4.86
C ASP A 239 9.57 1.47 -5.45
N ALA A 240 10.69 1.74 -6.12
CA ALA A 240 11.51 0.70 -6.74
C ALA A 240 12.19 -0.24 -5.72
N GLN A 241 12.27 0.17 -4.46
CA GLN A 241 12.83 -0.61 -3.36
C GLN A 241 11.77 -1.39 -2.58
N GLY A 242 10.49 -1.30 -3.00
CA GLY A 242 9.38 -2.01 -2.36
C GLY A 242 8.82 -1.32 -1.12
N ASN A 243 9.13 -0.03 -0.88
CA ASN A 243 8.55 0.73 0.22
C ASN A 243 7.24 1.38 -0.19
N LEU A 244 6.31 1.53 0.75
CA LEU A 244 5.03 2.16 0.48
C LEU A 244 5.12 3.69 0.59
N ILE A 245 4.34 4.36 -0.23
CA ILE A 245 4.18 5.80 -0.21
C ILE A 245 2.70 6.14 -0.23
N TYR A 246 2.20 6.67 0.88
CA TYR A 246 0.87 7.27 0.94
C TYR A 246 0.97 8.73 0.52
N ALA A 247 -0.03 9.24 -0.19
CA ALA A 247 -0.16 10.67 -0.45
C ALA A 247 -1.63 11.12 -0.36
N ALA A 248 -1.81 12.37 0.09
CA ALA A 248 -3.10 13.06 0.13
C ALA A 248 -2.91 14.51 -0.35
N ALA A 249 -3.79 14.99 -1.20
CA ALA A 249 -3.79 16.39 -1.63
C ALA A 249 -5.20 16.88 -1.96
N PRO A 250 -5.54 18.15 -1.61
CA PRO A 250 -6.79 18.77 -2.00
C PRO A 250 -6.74 19.18 -3.48
N SER A 251 -7.90 19.44 -4.07
CA SER A 251 -8.06 20.02 -5.41
C SER A 251 -7.34 19.22 -6.52
N GLN A 252 -7.41 17.87 -6.44
CA GLN A 252 -6.79 16.99 -7.43
C GLN A 252 -7.83 16.33 -8.34
N THR A 253 -7.50 16.28 -9.62
CA THR A 253 -8.06 15.29 -10.56
C THR A 253 -7.29 13.97 -10.44
N ALA A 254 -7.76 12.90 -11.07
CA ALA A 254 -7.00 11.65 -11.12
C ALA A 254 -5.65 11.85 -11.81
N ALA A 255 -5.61 12.59 -12.92
CA ALA A 255 -4.38 12.91 -13.65
C ALA A 255 -3.37 13.68 -12.80
N SER A 256 -3.81 14.73 -12.08
CA SER A 256 -2.91 15.51 -11.24
C SER A 256 -2.42 14.70 -10.03
N MET A 257 -3.26 13.85 -9.45
CA MET A 257 -2.83 12.93 -8.37
C MET A 257 -1.82 11.90 -8.87
N ALA A 258 -1.96 11.41 -10.10
CA ALA A 258 -0.96 10.55 -10.73
C ALA A 258 0.40 11.26 -10.85
N VAL A 259 0.41 12.55 -11.23
CA VAL A 259 1.63 13.36 -11.26
C VAL A 259 2.22 13.55 -9.85
N VAL A 260 1.39 13.79 -8.83
CA VAL A 260 1.86 13.83 -7.42
C VAL A 260 2.60 12.55 -7.07
N MET A 261 2.02 11.38 -7.39
CA MET A 261 2.64 10.09 -7.09
C MET A 261 3.95 9.87 -7.87
N THR A 262 4.03 10.27 -9.14
CA THR A 262 5.29 10.14 -9.90
C THR A 262 6.41 11.03 -9.35
N ARG A 263 6.08 12.22 -8.83
CA ARG A 263 7.05 13.10 -8.12
C ARG A 263 7.57 12.50 -6.82
N LEU A 264 6.81 11.58 -6.24
CA LEU A 264 7.21 10.78 -5.08
C LEU A 264 7.99 9.52 -5.47
N HIS A 265 8.36 9.37 -6.76
CA HIS A 265 9.16 8.27 -7.30
C HIS A 265 8.53 6.89 -7.15
N VAL A 266 7.21 6.79 -7.17
CA VAL A 266 6.54 5.48 -7.17
C VAL A 266 6.66 4.80 -8.53
N VAL A 267 6.78 3.48 -8.51
CA VAL A 267 6.75 2.66 -9.73
C VAL A 267 5.34 2.21 -10.08
N ARG A 268 4.50 2.00 -9.09
CA ARG A 268 3.06 1.73 -9.22
C ARG A 268 2.29 2.46 -8.12
N ALA A 269 1.08 2.90 -8.45
CA ALA A 269 0.17 3.49 -7.48
C ALA A 269 -1.28 3.15 -7.77
N MET A 270 -2.08 3.10 -6.71
CA MET A 270 -3.53 3.00 -6.73
C MET A 270 -4.16 4.20 -6.04
N GLN A 271 -5.34 4.62 -6.50
CA GLN A 271 -6.16 5.60 -5.78
C GLN A 271 -6.79 4.93 -4.56
N LEU A 272 -6.87 5.65 -3.46
CA LEU A 272 -7.68 5.31 -2.29
C LEU A 272 -8.96 6.17 -2.29
N ASP A 273 -9.52 6.47 -1.11
CA ASP A 273 -10.76 7.25 -1.04
C ASP A 273 -10.56 8.72 -1.46
N ILE A 274 -11.59 9.30 -2.08
CA ILE A 274 -11.60 10.69 -2.58
C ILE A 274 -12.67 11.56 -1.93
N ASN A 275 -13.55 10.98 -1.13
CA ASN A 275 -14.52 11.77 -0.38
C ASN A 275 -13.78 12.63 0.65
N PRO A 276 -14.00 13.95 0.69
CA PRO A 276 -13.26 14.87 1.56
C PRO A 276 -13.38 14.57 3.06
N GLU A 277 -14.32 13.73 3.45
CA GLU A 277 -14.42 13.26 4.83
C GLU A 277 -13.36 12.22 5.21
N TRP A 278 -12.77 11.50 4.24
CA TRP A 278 -11.95 10.32 4.53
C TRP A 278 -10.43 10.50 4.46
N PRO A 279 -9.82 11.48 3.78
CA PRO A 279 -8.37 11.62 3.77
C PRO A 279 -7.83 11.75 5.18
N ILE A 280 -7.02 10.78 5.60
CA ILE A 280 -6.43 10.75 6.94
C ILE A 280 -5.11 9.99 6.92
N PHE A 281 -4.10 10.55 7.54
CA PHE A 281 -2.89 9.86 7.96
C PHE A 281 -2.55 10.30 9.38
N VAL A 282 -2.48 9.35 10.29
CA VAL A 282 -2.15 9.57 11.69
C VAL A 282 -0.82 8.90 11.98
N THR A 283 0.06 9.60 12.66
CA THR A 283 1.29 9.05 13.25
C THR A 283 1.12 8.89 14.76
N TYR A 284 1.79 7.90 15.32
CA TYR A 284 1.72 7.59 16.75
C TYR A 284 3.12 7.70 17.35
N GLY A 285 3.24 8.38 18.47
CA GLY A 285 4.49 8.55 19.22
C GLY A 285 4.78 7.40 20.19
N ALA A 286 5.86 7.53 20.96
CA ALA A 286 6.31 6.51 21.93
C ALA A 286 5.25 6.06 22.93
N SER A 287 4.29 6.93 23.23
CA SER A 287 3.16 6.65 24.13
C SER A 287 1.99 5.96 23.41
N GLY A 288 2.18 5.46 22.19
CA GLY A 288 1.12 4.83 21.40
C GLY A 288 -0.06 5.78 21.15
N ALA A 289 -1.26 5.38 21.60
CA ALA A 289 -2.48 6.15 21.37
C ALA A 289 -2.45 7.60 21.89
N ILE A 290 -1.70 7.88 22.97
CA ILE A 290 -1.61 9.22 23.58
C ILE A 290 -0.80 10.20 22.70
N GLY A 291 0.14 9.67 21.91
CA GLY A 291 0.97 10.46 20.99
C GLY A 291 0.42 10.59 19.57
N ALA A 292 -0.87 10.30 19.36
CA ALA A 292 -1.47 10.34 18.02
C ALA A 292 -1.49 11.78 17.46
N THR A 293 -0.96 11.94 16.25
CA THR A 293 -0.89 13.24 15.55
C THR A 293 -1.48 13.10 14.15
N LEU A 294 -2.44 13.97 13.83
CA LEU A 294 -3.02 14.04 12.48
C LEU A 294 -2.02 14.72 11.54
N PHE A 295 -1.45 13.97 10.61
CA PHE A 295 -0.48 14.52 9.65
C PHE A 295 -1.16 15.19 8.45
N VAL A 296 -2.23 14.60 7.92
CA VAL A 296 -3.06 15.23 6.88
C VAL A 296 -4.08 16.15 7.58
N PRO A 297 -4.04 17.47 7.35
CA PRO A 297 -4.94 18.41 8.02
C PRO A 297 -6.34 18.31 7.40
N ASN A 298 -7.17 17.45 7.95
CA ASN A 298 -8.57 17.30 7.56
C ASN A 298 -9.46 17.63 8.75
N PRO A 299 -10.31 18.69 8.71
CA PRO A 299 -11.16 19.10 9.81
C PRO A 299 -12.24 18.05 10.19
N ASN A 300 -12.53 17.10 9.28
CA ASN A 300 -13.48 16.03 9.52
C ASN A 300 -12.85 14.82 10.22
N GLN A 301 -11.56 14.89 10.58
CA GLN A 301 -10.83 13.77 11.16
C GLN A 301 -10.22 14.12 12.52
N ILE A 302 -10.06 13.10 13.36
CA ILE A 302 -9.42 13.20 14.66
C ILE A 302 -8.26 12.19 14.75
N PRO A 303 -7.20 12.49 15.50
CA PRO A 303 -6.03 11.60 15.63
C PRO A 303 -6.37 10.20 16.16
N GLY A 304 -7.38 10.09 17.04
CA GLY A 304 -7.79 8.82 17.63
C GLY A 304 -8.76 7.97 16.80
N ARG A 305 -9.11 8.39 15.56
CA ARG A 305 -10.20 7.79 14.78
C ARG A 305 -10.18 6.26 14.77
N PHE A 306 -9.04 5.65 14.48
CA PHE A 306 -8.93 4.20 14.32
C PHE A 306 -8.58 3.45 15.61
N LEU A 307 -8.55 4.13 16.74
CA LEU A 307 -8.45 3.53 18.06
C LEU A 307 -9.81 3.12 18.62
N TYR A 308 -10.88 3.47 17.93
CA TYR A 308 -12.27 3.11 18.19
C TYR A 308 -12.86 2.44 16.95
N SER A 309 -13.99 1.76 17.11
CA SER A 309 -14.67 1.09 15.99
C SER A 309 -14.95 2.05 14.84
N SER A 310 -14.43 1.73 13.67
CA SER A 310 -14.51 2.56 12.46
C SER A 310 -15.66 2.14 11.56
N THR A 311 -16.33 3.12 10.96
CA THR A 311 -17.30 2.87 9.88
C THR A 311 -16.63 2.33 8.62
N LYS A 312 -15.45 2.88 8.29
CA LYS A 312 -14.67 2.52 7.10
C LYS A 312 -13.53 1.59 7.44
N ASP A 313 -13.17 0.79 6.45
CA ASP A 313 -11.92 0.03 6.45
C ASP A 313 -10.70 0.96 6.38
N PHE A 314 -9.61 0.53 6.97
CA PHE A 314 -8.40 1.32 7.09
C PHE A 314 -7.16 0.44 7.17
N PHE A 315 -6.01 1.05 6.89
CA PHE A 315 -4.71 0.44 7.08
C PHE A 315 -4.05 0.88 8.37
N ALA A 316 -3.35 -0.04 9.01
CA ALA A 316 -2.48 0.23 10.15
C ALA A 316 -1.06 -0.28 9.87
N VAL A 317 -0.09 0.53 10.22
CA VAL A 317 1.35 0.25 10.10
C VAL A 317 1.91 0.03 11.49
N TYR A 318 2.48 -1.12 11.71
CA TYR A 318 3.13 -1.49 12.96
C TYR A 318 4.64 -1.61 12.76
N ALA A 319 5.41 -1.35 13.78
CA ALA A 319 6.79 -1.80 13.82
C ALA A 319 6.86 -3.32 13.67
N SER A 320 7.79 -3.82 12.85
CA SER A 320 7.98 -5.27 12.70
C SER A 320 8.22 -5.95 14.04
N ARG A 321 7.72 -7.14 14.16
CA ARG A 321 7.85 -7.92 15.40
C ARG A 321 9.28 -8.37 15.63
N ARG A 322 9.59 -8.54 16.88
CA ARG A 322 10.75 -9.35 17.26
C ARG A 322 10.43 -10.81 16.99
N PRO A 323 11.43 -11.65 16.64
CA PRO A 323 11.23 -13.07 16.53
C PRO A 323 10.54 -13.64 17.79
N GLY A 324 9.45 -14.39 17.62
CA GLY A 324 8.68 -14.99 18.71
C GLY A 324 7.46 -14.20 19.23
N GLU A 325 7.22 -12.96 18.78
CA GLU A 325 5.99 -12.23 19.14
C GLU A 325 4.75 -12.73 18.37
N ALA A 326 3.63 -12.97 19.09
CA ALA A 326 2.37 -13.39 18.50
C ALA A 326 1.69 -12.32 17.63
N GLN A 327 0.83 -12.76 16.69
CA GLN A 327 -0.03 -11.84 15.91
C GLN A 327 -0.97 -11.08 16.86
N PRO A 328 -1.24 -9.76 16.63
CA PRO A 328 -2.14 -9.00 17.49
C PRO A 328 -3.61 -9.45 17.41
N TRP A 329 -3.97 -10.32 16.44
CA TRP A 329 -5.31 -10.94 16.26
C TRP A 329 -5.19 -12.26 15.51
#